data_f87d3e1c36615b360727f7fd6bc951e1
#
_entry.id   f87d3e1c36615b360727f7fd6bc951e1
#
_cell.length_a   1.000
_cell.length_b   1.000
_cell.length_c   1.000
_cell.angle_alpha   90.00
_cell.angle_beta   90.00
_cell.angle_gamma   90.00
#
_symmetry.space_group_name_H-M   'P 1'
#
loop_
_entity.id
_entity.type
_entity.pdbx_description
1 polymer ?
#
loop_
_entity_poly.entity_id
_entity_poly.type
_entity_poly.pdbx_seq_one_letter_code
_entity_poly.pdbx_strand_id
1 'polypeptide(L)'
;MTEVQKSMALFSGSVNPELAEEIAKDLNVSLGNVKLEKFANGEIYARYQESVRGADVFLVQSVCSGAGYDVNDALMELLIMVDAAKRASARSVSAVVAHYGYARQDRKAAPREPITAKLVADLMAASGVDNVITIDPVSYTHLR
;
A
#
# COMPACT_ATOMS: atom_id res chain seq x y z
N MET A 1 10.32 -26.58 7.37
CA MET A 1 9.52 -25.36 7.38
C MET A 1 8.16 -25.66 6.76
N THR A 2 7.11 -25.46 7.51
CA THR A 2 5.76 -25.75 7.05
C THR A 2 5.32 -24.70 6.03
N GLU A 3 4.45 -25.08 5.11
CA GLU A 3 3.92 -24.17 4.09
C GLU A 3 3.28 -22.91 4.68
N VAL A 4 2.71 -23.03 5.88
CA VAL A 4 2.06 -21.93 6.59
C VAL A 4 3.04 -20.81 6.93
N GLN A 5 4.30 -21.12 7.20
CA GLN A 5 5.31 -20.11 7.54
C GLN A 5 5.82 -19.33 6.32
N LYS A 6 5.62 -19.88 5.12
CA LYS A 6 6.02 -19.21 3.88
C LYS A 6 4.91 -18.35 3.29
N SER A 7 3.70 -18.40 3.86
CA SER A 7 2.54 -17.80 3.22
C SER A 7 2.40 -16.30 3.46
N MET A 8 3.09 -15.72 4.45
CA MET A 8 2.97 -14.31 4.79
C MET A 8 4.27 -13.57 4.52
N ALA A 9 4.19 -12.43 3.81
CA ALA A 9 5.31 -11.54 3.59
C ALA A 9 4.87 -10.09 3.87
N LEU A 10 5.63 -9.39 4.69
CA LEU A 10 5.33 -8.03 5.12
C LEU A 10 6.40 -7.09 4.60
N PHE A 11 5.99 -6.04 3.89
CA PHE A 11 6.89 -5.04 3.34
C PHE A 11 6.43 -3.64 3.72
N SER A 12 7.38 -2.73 3.83
CA SER A 12 7.11 -1.31 4.10
C SER A 12 7.29 -0.47 2.84
N GLY A 13 6.38 0.49 2.64
CA GLY A 13 6.65 1.62 1.77
C GLY A 13 7.61 2.62 2.42
N SER A 14 7.92 3.70 1.70
CA SER A 14 8.96 4.66 2.13
C SER A 14 8.49 5.66 3.17
N VAL A 15 7.18 5.90 3.30
CA VAL A 15 6.69 7.05 4.07
C VAL A 15 6.73 6.84 5.58
N ASN A 16 6.39 5.64 6.05
CA ASN A 16 6.34 5.37 7.49
C ASN A 16 6.87 3.97 7.82
N PRO A 17 8.18 3.75 7.62
CA PRO A 17 8.77 2.43 7.88
C PRO A 17 8.72 2.04 9.36
N GLU A 18 8.70 2.99 10.29
CA GLU A 18 8.62 2.71 11.72
C GLU A 18 7.36 1.94 12.08
N LEU A 19 6.22 2.29 11.49
CA LEU A 19 4.96 1.58 11.71
C LEU A 19 5.05 0.13 11.24
N ALA A 20 5.64 -0.09 10.06
CA ALA A 20 5.83 -1.45 9.54
C ALA A 20 6.75 -2.28 10.42
N GLU A 21 7.81 -1.67 10.96
CA GLU A 21 8.72 -2.32 11.90
C GLU A 21 8.01 -2.72 13.20
N GLU A 22 7.17 -1.85 13.73
CA GLU A 22 6.37 -2.14 14.92
C GLU A 22 5.38 -3.29 14.67
N ILE A 23 4.72 -3.28 13.53
CA ILE A 23 3.80 -4.36 13.15
C ILE A 23 4.56 -5.69 13.04
N ALA A 24 5.71 -5.68 12.38
CA ALA A 24 6.55 -6.86 12.24
C ALA A 24 6.97 -7.42 13.59
N LYS A 25 7.36 -6.53 14.50
CA LYS A 25 7.77 -6.91 15.85
C LYS A 25 6.61 -7.54 16.62
N ASP A 26 5.42 -6.94 16.56
CA ASP A 26 4.24 -7.47 17.24
C ASP A 26 3.81 -8.82 16.68
N LEU A 27 3.97 -9.05 15.39
CA LEU A 27 3.65 -10.31 14.73
C LEU A 27 4.79 -11.32 14.82
N ASN A 28 5.94 -10.93 15.36
CA ASN A 28 7.14 -11.75 15.44
C ASN A 28 7.59 -12.26 14.06
N VAL A 29 7.58 -11.36 13.08
CA VAL A 29 8.06 -11.63 11.72
C VAL A 29 9.10 -10.57 11.34
N SER A 30 9.89 -10.87 10.32
CA SER A 30 10.85 -9.91 9.77
C SER A 30 10.23 -9.18 8.59
N LEU A 31 10.55 -7.89 8.43
CA LEU A 31 10.20 -7.17 7.22
C LEU A 31 10.98 -7.73 6.04
N GLY A 32 10.30 -7.90 4.92
CA GLY A 32 10.93 -8.31 3.68
C GLY A 32 11.74 -7.17 3.05
N ASN A 33 12.63 -7.55 2.14
CA ASN A 33 13.48 -6.60 1.43
C ASN A 33 12.85 -6.19 0.10
N VAL A 34 12.62 -4.90 -0.06
CA VAL A 34 12.14 -4.30 -1.30
C VAL A 34 12.99 -3.07 -1.60
N LYS A 35 13.42 -2.95 -2.83
CA LYS A 35 14.15 -1.76 -3.30
C LYS A 35 13.12 -0.73 -3.76
N LEU A 36 13.15 0.44 -3.14
CA LEU A 36 12.28 1.56 -3.46
C LEU A 36 13.12 2.78 -3.81
N GLU A 37 12.85 3.39 -4.95
CA GLU A 37 13.56 4.57 -5.43
C GLU A 37 12.58 5.59 -5.96
N LYS A 38 12.93 6.87 -5.81
CA LYS A 38 12.31 7.97 -6.53
C LYS A 38 13.39 8.61 -7.37
N PHE A 39 13.23 8.58 -8.70
CA PHE A 39 14.20 9.15 -9.63
C PHE A 39 14.15 10.68 -9.59
N ALA A 40 15.16 11.34 -10.17
CA ALA A 40 15.27 12.77 -10.17
C ALA A 40 14.06 13.47 -10.82
N ASN A 41 13.42 12.83 -11.80
CA ASN A 41 12.21 13.33 -12.44
C ASN A 41 10.92 13.06 -11.65
N GLY A 42 11.02 12.41 -10.49
CA GLY A 42 9.88 12.08 -9.64
C GLY A 42 9.25 10.70 -9.86
N GLU A 43 9.66 9.98 -10.88
CA GLU A 43 9.17 8.62 -11.12
C GLU A 43 9.60 7.67 -10.01
N ILE A 44 8.72 6.74 -9.67
CA ILE A 44 8.95 5.79 -8.58
C ILE A 44 9.18 4.41 -9.14
N TYR A 45 10.12 3.69 -8.50
CA TYR A 45 10.52 2.35 -8.88
C TYR A 45 10.47 1.45 -7.65
N ALA A 46 9.96 0.22 -7.83
CA ALA A 46 9.94 -0.79 -6.79
C ALA A 46 10.39 -2.13 -7.33
N ARG A 47 11.19 -2.84 -6.55
CA ARG A 47 11.63 -4.20 -6.88
C ARG A 47 11.76 -5.02 -5.61
N TYR A 48 11.04 -6.13 -5.54
CA TYR A 48 11.21 -7.08 -4.44
C TYR A 48 12.55 -7.80 -4.59
N GLN A 49 13.28 -7.88 -3.48
CA GLN A 49 14.60 -8.50 -3.45
C GLN A 49 14.54 -9.93 -2.91
N GLU A 50 13.35 -10.46 -2.75
CA GLU A 50 13.08 -11.84 -2.39
C GLU A 50 11.84 -12.34 -3.11
N SER A 51 11.66 -13.65 -3.18
CA SER A 51 10.50 -14.22 -3.85
C SER A 51 9.22 -13.98 -3.04
N VAL A 52 8.19 -13.49 -3.70
CA VAL A 52 6.84 -13.34 -3.14
C VAL A 52 5.85 -14.33 -3.77
N ARG A 53 6.35 -15.26 -4.59
CA ARG A 53 5.52 -16.25 -5.28
C ARG A 53 4.73 -17.08 -4.27
N GLY A 54 3.41 -17.10 -4.43
CA GLY A 54 2.51 -17.86 -3.57
C GLY A 54 2.33 -17.28 -2.16
N ALA A 55 2.92 -16.12 -1.88
CA ALA A 55 2.80 -15.49 -0.56
C ALA A 55 1.56 -14.60 -0.48
N ASP A 56 1.03 -14.45 0.73
CA ASP A 56 0.10 -13.40 1.07
C ASP A 56 0.92 -12.17 1.44
N VAL A 57 0.94 -11.18 0.56
CA VAL A 57 1.77 -9.99 0.70
C VAL A 57 0.98 -8.90 1.40
N PHE A 58 1.57 -8.33 2.45
CA PHE A 58 1.03 -7.18 3.17
C PHE A 58 1.97 -6.00 2.96
N LEU A 59 1.42 -4.91 2.45
CA LEU A 59 2.17 -3.69 2.15
C LEU A 59 1.71 -2.60 3.10
N VAL A 60 2.62 -2.12 3.95
CA VAL A 60 2.32 -1.06 4.92
C VAL A 60 2.79 0.26 4.34
N GLN A 61 1.84 1.15 4.07
CA GLN A 61 2.14 2.49 3.55
C GLN A 61 1.09 3.48 4.02
N SER A 62 1.53 4.56 4.66
CA SER A 62 0.67 5.70 4.93
C SER A 62 0.62 6.57 3.68
N VAL A 63 -0.58 6.89 3.19
CA VAL A 63 -0.75 7.77 2.03
C VAL A 63 -0.80 9.21 2.51
N CYS A 64 0.37 9.71 2.87
CA CYS A 64 0.57 11.07 3.38
C CYS A 64 1.99 11.54 3.02
N SER A 65 2.34 12.74 3.41
CA SER A 65 3.70 13.25 3.17
C SER A 65 4.67 12.73 4.23
N GLY A 66 5.91 12.49 3.83
CA GLY A 66 6.98 12.03 4.72
C GLY A 66 8.16 11.50 3.91
N ALA A 67 9.34 11.52 4.49
CA ALA A 67 10.57 10.96 3.89
C ALA A 67 10.87 11.50 2.48
N GLY A 68 10.55 12.76 2.21
CA GLY A 68 10.75 13.36 0.90
C GLY A 68 9.66 13.02 -0.13
N TYR A 69 8.61 12.34 0.29
CA TYR A 69 7.46 11.97 -0.55
C TYR A 69 6.26 12.87 -0.21
N ASP A 70 5.48 13.25 -1.21
CA ASP A 70 4.17 13.86 -0.96
C ASP A 70 3.07 12.78 -0.98
N VAL A 71 1.83 13.20 -0.76
CA VAL A 71 0.69 12.26 -0.70
C VAL A 71 0.54 11.48 -2.02
N ASN A 72 0.79 12.13 -3.15
CA ASN A 72 0.67 11.48 -4.46
C ASN A 72 1.82 10.51 -4.72
N ASP A 73 3.03 10.85 -4.31
CA ASP A 73 4.18 9.94 -4.35
C ASP A 73 3.89 8.68 -3.53
N ALA A 74 3.37 8.86 -2.32
CA ALA A 74 3.05 7.74 -1.43
C ALA A 74 2.01 6.82 -2.05
N LEU A 75 0.96 7.38 -2.63
CA LEU A 75 -0.07 6.60 -3.32
C LEU A 75 0.51 5.85 -4.51
N MET A 76 1.27 6.55 -5.34
CA MET A 76 1.85 5.93 -6.53
C MET A 76 2.82 4.81 -6.18
N GLU A 77 3.64 5.01 -5.15
CA GLU A 77 4.54 3.95 -4.67
C GLU A 77 3.76 2.70 -4.23
N LEU A 78 2.66 2.90 -3.50
CA LEU A 78 1.80 1.79 -3.09
C LEU A 78 1.26 1.02 -4.30
N LEU A 79 0.72 1.73 -5.28
CA LEU A 79 0.17 1.11 -6.49
C LEU A 79 1.24 0.33 -7.27
N ILE A 80 2.44 0.89 -7.37
CA ILE A 80 3.58 0.24 -8.05
C ILE A 80 4.00 -1.01 -7.29
N MET A 81 4.06 -0.95 -5.97
CA MET A 81 4.39 -2.12 -5.14
C MET A 81 3.37 -3.24 -5.31
N VAL A 82 2.08 -2.89 -5.38
CA VAL A 82 1.00 -3.87 -5.60
C VAL A 82 1.17 -4.53 -6.96
N ASP A 83 1.37 -3.74 -8.00
CA ASP A 83 1.53 -4.26 -9.37
C ASP A 83 2.73 -5.21 -9.45
N ALA A 84 3.85 -4.82 -8.85
CA ALA A 84 5.05 -5.66 -8.83
C ALA A 84 4.81 -6.98 -8.09
N ALA A 85 4.11 -6.97 -6.97
CA ALA A 85 3.80 -8.18 -6.21
C ALA A 85 2.88 -9.13 -7.01
N LYS A 86 1.87 -8.58 -7.67
CA LYS A 86 0.97 -9.38 -8.52
C LYS A 86 1.71 -10.01 -9.70
N ARG A 87 2.55 -9.25 -10.37
CA ARG A 87 3.36 -9.76 -11.49
C ARG A 87 4.38 -10.81 -11.03
N ALA A 88 4.82 -10.72 -9.78
CA ALA A 88 5.71 -11.71 -9.17
C ALA A 88 4.96 -12.93 -8.62
N SER A 89 3.68 -13.07 -8.92
CA SER A 89 2.83 -14.21 -8.58
C SER A 89 2.51 -14.35 -7.09
N ALA A 90 2.36 -13.23 -6.38
CA ALA A 90 1.84 -13.26 -5.03
C ALA A 90 0.43 -13.89 -5.03
N ARG A 91 0.11 -14.67 -4.00
CA ARG A 91 -1.21 -15.29 -3.87
C ARG A 91 -2.29 -14.25 -3.57
N SER A 92 -1.97 -13.28 -2.71
CA SER A 92 -2.84 -12.15 -2.43
C SER A 92 -1.99 -10.94 -2.07
N VAL A 93 -2.57 -9.74 -2.23
CA VAL A 93 -1.92 -8.49 -1.83
C VAL A 93 -2.91 -7.69 -1.00
N SER A 94 -2.52 -7.38 0.23
CA SER A 94 -3.29 -6.55 1.14
C SER A 94 -2.52 -5.25 1.40
N ALA A 95 -3.21 -4.12 1.26
CA ALA A 95 -2.65 -2.82 1.56
C ALA A 95 -3.06 -2.40 2.97
N VAL A 96 -2.07 -2.16 3.83
CA VAL A 96 -2.27 -1.65 5.19
C VAL A 96 -2.00 -0.16 5.15
N VAL A 97 -3.07 0.64 5.06
CA VAL A 97 -3.01 2.08 4.84
C VAL A 97 -3.45 2.78 6.12
N ALA A 98 -2.49 3.04 7.00
CA ALA A 98 -2.79 3.62 8.31
C ALA A 98 -3.39 5.03 8.19
N HIS A 99 -2.92 5.80 7.21
CA HIS A 99 -3.52 7.08 6.85
C HIS A 99 -3.98 7.02 5.39
N TYR A 100 -5.28 7.16 5.18
CA TYR A 100 -5.88 7.07 3.85
C TYR A 100 -5.94 8.48 3.24
N GLY A 101 -4.99 8.79 2.39
CA GLY A 101 -4.95 10.06 1.67
C GLY A 101 -6.22 10.25 0.83
N TYR A 102 -6.67 11.47 0.73
CA TYR A 102 -7.91 11.84 0.03
C TYR A 102 -9.20 11.38 0.72
N ALA A 103 -9.14 10.82 1.94
CA ALA A 103 -10.33 10.36 2.65
C ALA A 103 -11.38 11.46 2.86
N ARG A 104 -10.93 12.72 2.97
CA ARG A 104 -11.83 13.86 3.13
C ARG A 104 -12.62 14.20 1.87
N GLN A 105 -12.17 13.72 0.71
CA GLN A 105 -12.85 13.92 -0.57
C GLN A 105 -13.75 12.74 -0.89
N ASP A 106 -14.64 12.42 0.04
CA ASP A 106 -15.51 11.25 -0.01
C ASP A 106 -16.90 11.54 -0.60
N ARG A 107 -17.20 12.79 -0.90
CA ARG A 107 -18.46 13.20 -1.53
C ARG A 107 -18.28 14.52 -2.27
N LYS A 108 -19.20 14.80 -3.19
CA LYS A 108 -19.23 16.08 -3.89
C LYS A 108 -19.76 17.18 -2.97
N ALA A 109 -19.05 18.28 -2.87
CA ALA A 109 -19.52 19.50 -2.23
C ALA A 109 -20.21 20.43 -3.22
N ALA A 110 -19.88 20.32 -4.51
CA ALA A 110 -20.41 21.15 -5.59
C ALA A 110 -20.55 20.35 -6.89
N PRO A 111 -21.33 20.84 -7.89
CA PRO A 111 -21.39 20.20 -9.20
C PRO A 111 -20.00 20.13 -9.87
N ARG A 112 -19.79 19.09 -10.65
CA ARG A 112 -18.55 18.87 -11.44
C ARG A 112 -17.29 18.67 -10.61
N GLU A 113 -17.44 18.32 -9.33
CA GLU A 113 -16.32 17.89 -8.49
C GLU A 113 -16.13 16.36 -8.54
N PRO A 114 -14.90 15.89 -8.32
CA PRO A 114 -14.66 14.44 -8.22
C PRO A 114 -15.08 13.88 -6.85
N ILE A 115 -15.13 12.57 -6.77
CA ILE A 115 -15.14 11.84 -5.49
C ILE A 115 -13.79 11.12 -5.40
N THR A 116 -12.76 11.84 -4.97
CA THR A 116 -11.39 11.36 -5.06
C THR A 116 -11.11 10.18 -4.13
N ALA A 117 -11.74 10.12 -2.97
CA ALA A 117 -11.60 8.96 -2.08
C ALA A 117 -12.04 7.66 -2.77
N LYS A 118 -13.13 7.70 -3.53
CA LYS A 118 -13.59 6.56 -4.32
C LYS A 118 -12.63 6.25 -5.46
N LEU A 119 -12.13 7.28 -6.14
CA LEU A 119 -11.14 7.10 -7.21
C LEU A 119 -9.90 6.36 -6.69
N VAL A 120 -9.39 6.75 -5.53
CA VAL A 120 -8.23 6.08 -4.92
C VAL A 120 -8.53 4.60 -4.64
N ALA A 121 -9.72 4.30 -4.09
CA ALA A 121 -10.14 2.92 -3.86
C ALA A 121 -10.21 2.11 -5.16
N ASP A 122 -10.76 2.70 -6.22
CA ASP A 122 -10.85 2.08 -7.54
C ASP A 122 -9.47 1.83 -8.15
N LEU A 123 -8.54 2.76 -7.98
CA LEU A 123 -7.15 2.60 -8.45
C LEU A 123 -6.45 1.45 -7.71
N MET A 124 -6.64 1.35 -6.41
CA MET A 124 -6.07 0.24 -5.64
C MET A 124 -6.64 -1.10 -6.11
N ALA A 125 -7.94 -1.18 -6.30
CA ALA A 125 -8.58 -2.39 -6.81
C ALA A 125 -8.05 -2.74 -8.21
N ALA A 126 -7.95 -1.76 -9.09
CA ALA A 126 -7.43 -1.95 -10.46
C ALA A 126 -5.97 -2.40 -10.46
N SER A 127 -5.16 -1.95 -9.51
CA SER A 127 -3.76 -2.38 -9.40
C SER A 127 -3.60 -3.81 -8.93
N GLY A 128 -4.64 -4.40 -8.34
CA GLY A 128 -4.65 -5.79 -7.92
C GLY A 128 -4.74 -6.01 -6.42
N VAL A 129 -5.04 -4.97 -5.64
CA VAL A 129 -5.23 -5.10 -4.19
C VAL A 129 -6.45 -5.99 -3.93
N ASP A 130 -6.26 -7.02 -3.12
CA ASP A 130 -7.34 -7.92 -2.70
C ASP A 130 -8.06 -7.42 -1.46
N ASN A 131 -7.31 -6.78 -0.53
CA ASN A 131 -7.86 -6.25 0.71
C ASN A 131 -7.21 -4.92 1.06
N VAL A 132 -7.98 -4.00 1.61
CA VAL A 132 -7.48 -2.75 2.18
C VAL A 132 -7.80 -2.74 3.66
N ILE A 133 -6.77 -2.57 4.48
CA ILE A 133 -6.89 -2.42 5.93
C ILE A 133 -6.52 -0.98 6.24
N THR A 134 -7.45 -0.23 6.80
CA THR A 134 -7.22 1.18 7.12
C THR A 134 -7.76 1.49 8.51
N ILE A 135 -7.23 2.56 9.10
CA ILE A 135 -7.63 3.02 10.43
C ILE A 135 -8.50 4.26 10.24
N ASP A 136 -9.77 4.15 10.63
CA ASP A 136 -10.71 5.25 10.75
C ASP A 136 -10.79 6.17 9.51
N PRO A 137 -11.13 5.66 8.32
CA PRO A 137 -11.40 6.54 7.19
C PRO A 137 -12.66 7.36 7.46
N VAL A 138 -12.66 8.62 7.02
CA VAL A 138 -13.72 9.60 7.31
C VAL A 138 -15.09 9.08 6.87
N SER A 139 -15.19 8.32 5.81
CA SER A 139 -16.47 7.82 5.30
C SER A 139 -16.27 6.49 4.55
N TYR A 140 -15.83 5.47 5.26
CA TYR A 140 -15.53 4.18 4.65
C TYR A 140 -16.75 3.54 3.96
N THR A 141 -17.97 3.89 4.34
CA THR A 141 -19.19 3.39 3.71
C THR A 141 -19.29 3.79 2.25
N HIS A 142 -18.65 4.89 1.85
CA HIS A 142 -18.62 5.35 0.48
C HIS A 142 -17.47 4.72 -0.34
N LEU A 143 -16.58 3.97 0.30
CA LEU A 143 -15.44 3.33 -0.33
C LEU A 143 -15.73 1.89 -0.80
N ARG A 144 -16.92 1.38 -0.49
CA ARG A 144 -17.34 0.05 -0.89
C ARG A 144 -17.80 0.00 -2.34
#